data_0d1e0856dc243ca54461f4a6c1814eab
#
_entry.id   0d1e0856dc243ca54461f4a6c1814eab
#
_cell.length_a   1.000
_cell.length_b   1.000
_cell.length_c   1.000
_cell.angle_alpha   90.00
_cell.angle_beta   90.00
_cell.angle_gamma   90.00
#
_symmetry.space_group_name_H-M   'P 1'
#
loop_
_entity.id
_entity.type
_entity.pdbx_description
1 polymer ?
#
loop_
_entity_poly.entity_id
_entity_poly.type
_entity_poly.pdbx_seq_one_letter_code
_entity_poly.pdbx_strand_id
1 'polypeptide(L)'
;AEIYTGMAHSVGTLCCDTALLECMTNWMANEMYSPSGAGKDALGAVKKGIDALCAAVSNLVVVSGDLFCEGLDYGPYTGEYLENLAEVSRCLSARADLVVELCCGIPIVHRHNDVGRAWLEKMA
;
A
#
# COMPACT_ATOMS: atom_id res chain seq x y z
N ALA A 1 -4.94 5.88 14.32
CA ALA A 1 -6.24 5.93 13.64
C ALA A 1 -6.49 4.63 12.88
N GLU A 2 -7.70 4.13 12.93
CA GLU A 2 -8.10 2.96 12.18
C GLU A 2 -9.07 3.39 11.08
N ILE A 3 -8.62 3.31 9.83
CA ILE A 3 -9.40 3.66 8.66
C ILE A 3 -9.45 2.44 7.76
N TYR A 4 -10.64 1.88 7.57
CA TYR A 4 -10.85 0.66 6.80
C TYR A 4 -11.25 0.93 5.35
N THR A 5 -11.99 2.02 5.12
CA THR A 5 -12.43 2.46 3.79
C THR A 5 -12.48 3.98 3.73
N GLY A 6 -12.60 4.54 2.54
CA GLY A 6 -12.75 5.97 2.35
C GLY A 6 -11.55 6.80 2.79
N MET A 7 -10.35 6.29 2.60
CA MET A 7 -9.11 6.92 3.05
C MET A 7 -8.99 8.38 2.60
N ALA A 8 -9.35 8.67 1.35
CA ALA A 8 -9.23 10.02 0.80
C ALA A 8 -10.06 11.05 1.56
N HIS A 9 -11.18 10.63 2.17
CA HIS A 9 -12.05 11.50 2.95
C HIS A 9 -11.59 11.63 4.41
N SER A 10 -10.94 10.60 4.92
CA SER A 10 -10.59 10.49 6.35
C SER A 10 -9.21 11.02 6.67
N VAL A 11 -8.32 11.12 5.68
CA VAL A 11 -6.92 11.48 5.88
C VAL A 11 -6.73 12.90 6.42
N GLY A 12 -7.68 13.80 6.16
CA GLY A 12 -7.64 15.18 6.67
C GLY A 12 -7.68 15.29 8.20
N THR A 13 -8.06 14.22 8.90
CA THR A 13 -8.06 14.18 10.37
C THR A 13 -6.71 13.76 10.96
N LEU A 14 -5.76 13.35 10.13
CA LEU A 14 -4.44 12.93 10.58
C LEU A 14 -3.57 14.13 10.94
N CYS A 15 -2.99 14.09 12.14
CA CYS A 15 -2.06 15.10 12.64
C CYS A 15 -0.73 14.43 12.96
N CYS A 16 0.01 14.03 11.93
CA CYS A 16 1.28 13.34 12.08
C CYS A 16 2.21 13.63 10.90
N ASP A 17 3.53 13.54 11.14
CA ASP A 17 4.54 13.68 10.10
C ASP A 17 4.80 12.37 9.37
N THR A 18 4.65 11.24 10.06
CA THR A 18 4.93 9.90 9.53
C THR A 18 3.71 9.01 9.73
N ALA A 19 3.32 8.31 8.69
CA ALA A 19 2.24 7.34 8.74
C ALA A 19 2.73 5.96 8.30
N LEU A 20 2.25 4.93 8.98
CA LEU A 20 2.42 3.53 8.59
C LEU A 20 1.08 3.01 8.10
N LEU A 21 1.01 2.64 6.84
CA LEU A 21 -0.16 1.98 6.27
C LEU A 21 0.02 0.46 6.37
N GLU A 22 -0.66 -0.12 7.32
CA GLU A 22 -0.66 -1.57 7.54
C GLU A 22 -2.08 -2.10 7.35
N CYS A 23 -2.41 -2.85 6.36
CA CYS A 23 -1.57 -3.18 5.19
C CYS A 23 -2.40 -2.96 3.93
N MET A 24 -1.74 -2.84 2.79
CA MET A 24 -2.40 -2.61 1.50
C MET A 24 -3.36 -3.74 1.12
N THR A 25 -3.02 -4.98 1.44
CA THR A 25 -3.85 -6.15 1.16
C THR A 25 -5.21 -6.06 1.85
N ASN A 26 -5.22 -5.70 3.13
CA ASN A 26 -6.47 -5.53 3.88
C ASN A 26 -7.28 -4.33 3.38
N TRP A 27 -6.62 -3.23 3.09
CA TRP A 27 -7.30 -2.03 2.58
C TRP A 27 -7.99 -2.32 1.25
N MET A 28 -7.29 -2.94 0.30
CA MET A 28 -7.88 -3.29 -0.99
C MET A 28 -9.08 -4.22 -0.81
N ALA A 29 -8.96 -5.23 0.05
CA ALA A 29 -10.07 -6.14 0.33
C ALA A 29 -11.27 -5.41 0.94
N ASN A 30 -11.04 -4.49 1.86
CA ASN A 30 -12.10 -3.69 2.47
C ASN A 30 -12.81 -2.82 1.42
N GLU A 31 -12.06 -2.17 0.53
CA GLU A 31 -12.65 -1.34 -0.53
C GLU A 31 -13.45 -2.16 -1.53
N MET A 32 -13.00 -3.38 -1.85
CA MET A 32 -13.68 -4.24 -2.83
C MET A 32 -14.92 -4.92 -2.25
N TYR A 33 -14.85 -5.38 -1.01
CA TYR A 33 -15.83 -6.33 -0.47
C TYR A 33 -16.66 -5.82 0.70
N SER A 34 -16.23 -4.76 1.38
CA SER A 34 -16.99 -4.18 2.49
C SER A 34 -18.20 -3.40 1.96
N PRO A 35 -19.35 -3.41 2.69
CA PRO A 35 -20.52 -2.59 2.32
C PRO A 35 -20.21 -1.10 2.23
N SER A 36 -19.24 -0.61 3.00
CA SER A 36 -18.81 0.80 2.99
C SER A 36 -17.70 1.07 1.99
N GLY A 37 -17.23 0.05 1.28
CA GLY A 37 -16.14 0.18 0.31
C GLY A 37 -16.61 0.67 -1.05
N ALA A 38 -15.66 0.96 -1.93
CA ALA A 38 -15.91 1.48 -3.28
C ALA A 38 -16.34 0.41 -4.29
N GLY A 39 -16.28 -0.87 -3.93
CA GLY A 39 -16.72 -1.97 -4.80
C GLY A 39 -15.91 -2.02 -6.09
N LYS A 40 -16.58 -1.82 -7.24
CA LYS A 40 -15.92 -1.84 -8.56
C LYS A 40 -14.91 -0.72 -8.75
N ASP A 41 -15.04 0.38 -8.01
CA ASP A 41 -14.14 1.52 -8.06
C ASP A 41 -13.02 1.43 -7.02
N ALA A 42 -12.81 0.27 -6.41
CA ALA A 42 -11.83 0.07 -5.35
C ALA A 42 -10.42 0.49 -5.74
N LEU A 43 -9.97 0.14 -6.94
CA LEU A 43 -8.66 0.52 -7.44
C LEU A 43 -8.50 2.05 -7.48
N GLY A 44 -9.48 2.76 -8.03
CA GLY A 44 -9.48 4.21 -8.06
C GLY A 44 -9.52 4.83 -6.66
N ALA A 45 -10.33 4.28 -5.76
CA ALA A 45 -10.43 4.75 -4.38
C ALA A 45 -9.11 4.58 -3.63
N VAL A 46 -8.43 3.45 -3.79
CA VAL A 46 -7.14 3.21 -3.17
C VAL A 46 -6.07 4.15 -3.73
N LYS A 47 -6.03 4.36 -5.04
CA LYS A 47 -5.09 5.31 -5.67
C LYS A 47 -5.29 6.74 -5.16
N LYS A 48 -6.53 7.19 -5.05
CA LYS A 48 -6.87 8.51 -4.48
C LYS A 48 -6.46 8.61 -3.02
N GLY A 49 -6.67 7.53 -2.25
CA GLY A 49 -6.29 7.47 -0.86
C GLY A 49 -4.78 7.56 -0.66
N ILE A 50 -4.00 6.92 -1.52
CA ILE A 50 -2.54 7.01 -1.51
C ILE A 50 -2.10 8.45 -1.79
N ASP A 51 -2.68 9.08 -2.81
CA ASP A 51 -2.37 10.48 -3.14
C ASP A 51 -2.67 11.40 -1.95
N ALA A 52 -3.80 11.20 -1.29
CA ALA A 52 -4.20 11.98 -0.13
C ALA A 52 -3.25 11.77 1.06
N LEU A 53 -2.82 10.52 1.31
CA LEU A 53 -1.83 10.22 2.35
C LEU A 53 -0.49 10.87 2.06
N CYS A 54 -0.01 10.78 0.82
CA CYS A 54 1.26 11.39 0.43
C CYS A 54 1.23 12.92 0.60
N ALA A 55 0.07 13.54 0.38
CA ALA A 55 -0.09 14.98 0.58
C ALA A 55 -0.20 15.37 2.06
N ALA A 56 -0.73 14.47 2.90
CA ALA A 56 -1.00 14.76 4.31
C ALA A 56 0.19 14.53 5.24
N VAL A 57 1.13 13.64 4.87
CA VAL A 57 2.26 13.28 5.73
C VAL A 57 3.58 13.48 4.99
N SER A 58 4.64 13.75 5.74
CA SER A 58 5.98 13.93 5.18
C SER A 58 6.63 12.59 4.84
N ASN A 59 6.35 11.56 5.63
CA ASN A 59 6.90 10.23 5.44
C ASN A 59 5.79 9.19 5.48
N LEU A 60 5.73 8.35 4.47
CA LEU A 60 4.75 7.27 4.38
C LEU A 60 5.46 5.94 4.21
N VAL A 61 5.13 4.99 5.07
CA VAL A 61 5.57 3.60 4.96
C VAL A 61 4.34 2.75 4.65
N VAL A 62 4.42 1.99 3.56
CA VAL A 62 3.32 1.11 3.14
C VAL A 62 3.79 -0.34 3.25
N VAL A 63 3.00 -1.15 3.93
CA VAL A 63 3.22 -2.59 4.03
C VAL A 63 2.20 -3.30 3.13
N SER A 64 2.68 -4.24 2.33
CA SER A 64 1.84 -5.06 1.47
C SER A 64 2.29 -6.51 1.55
N GLY A 65 1.33 -7.43 1.59
CA GLY A 65 1.62 -8.86 1.52
C GLY A 65 2.00 -9.28 0.10
N ASP A 66 2.80 -10.34 0.00
CA ASP A 66 3.16 -10.95 -1.27
C ASP A 66 2.28 -12.17 -1.53
N LEU A 67 1.12 -11.94 -2.12
CA LEU A 67 0.16 -12.99 -2.46
C LEU A 67 0.41 -13.60 -3.84
N PHE A 68 1.32 -13.04 -4.62
CA PHE A 68 1.54 -13.42 -6.01
C PHE A 68 2.39 -14.69 -6.15
N CYS A 69 3.14 -15.05 -5.12
CA CYS A 69 4.04 -16.19 -5.12
C CYS A 69 3.37 -17.50 -4.68
N GLU A 70 2.11 -17.47 -4.25
CA GLU A 70 1.44 -18.65 -3.71
C GLU A 70 1.02 -19.66 -4.78
N GLY A 71 0.88 -19.24 -6.03
CA GLY A 71 0.50 -20.11 -7.14
C GLY A 71 -0.88 -20.74 -7.03
N LEU A 72 -1.73 -20.26 -6.14
CA LEU A 72 -3.07 -20.76 -5.92
C LEU A 72 -4.08 -19.97 -6.76
N ASP A 73 -5.05 -20.71 -7.32
CA ASP A 73 -6.19 -20.10 -7.99
C ASP A 73 -7.33 -19.96 -6.99
N TYR A 74 -7.60 -18.73 -6.59
CA TYR A 74 -8.65 -18.42 -5.62
C TYR A 74 -10.03 -18.17 -6.26
N GLY A 75 -10.13 -18.32 -7.60
CA GLY A 75 -11.36 -18.09 -8.34
C GLY A 75 -11.51 -16.66 -8.89
N PRO A 76 -12.65 -16.36 -9.60
CA PRO A 76 -12.79 -15.12 -10.37
C PRO A 76 -12.70 -13.83 -9.55
N TYR A 77 -13.26 -13.83 -8.34
CA TYR A 77 -13.25 -12.64 -7.48
C TYR A 77 -11.85 -12.32 -6.97
N THR A 78 -11.09 -13.37 -6.65
CA THR A 78 -9.72 -13.22 -6.17
C THR A 78 -8.77 -12.81 -7.28
N GLY A 79 -9.05 -13.20 -8.53
CA GLY A 79 -8.28 -12.75 -9.69
C GLY A 79 -8.31 -11.24 -9.84
N GLU A 80 -9.46 -10.60 -9.74
CA GLU A 80 -9.60 -9.14 -9.78
C GLU A 80 -8.87 -8.47 -8.61
N TYR A 81 -8.98 -9.05 -7.42
CA TYR A 81 -8.26 -8.58 -6.25
C TYR A 81 -6.74 -8.58 -6.45
N LEU A 82 -6.20 -9.68 -6.97
CA LEU A 82 -4.77 -9.79 -7.28
C LEU A 82 -4.33 -8.81 -8.36
N GLU A 83 -5.15 -8.60 -9.40
CA GLU A 83 -4.87 -7.61 -10.44
C GLU A 83 -4.82 -6.19 -9.87
N ASN A 84 -5.76 -5.85 -8.99
CA ASN A 84 -5.80 -4.55 -8.33
C ASN A 84 -4.59 -4.34 -7.43
N LEU A 85 -4.21 -5.35 -6.66
CA LEU A 85 -3.00 -5.29 -5.83
C LEU A 85 -1.74 -5.13 -6.67
N ALA A 86 -1.63 -5.84 -7.79
CA ALA A 86 -0.49 -5.73 -8.69
C ALA A 86 -0.37 -4.32 -9.25
N GLU A 87 -1.49 -3.73 -9.67
CA GLU A 87 -1.51 -2.37 -10.20
C GLU A 87 -1.10 -1.34 -9.16
N VAL A 88 -1.65 -1.44 -7.94
CA VAL A 88 -1.28 -0.54 -6.83
C VAL A 88 0.19 -0.71 -6.46
N SER A 89 0.69 -1.94 -6.44
CA SER A 89 2.09 -2.21 -6.15
C SER A 89 3.02 -1.58 -7.18
N ARG A 90 2.65 -1.64 -8.47
CA ARG A 90 3.40 -0.95 -9.52
C ARG A 90 3.42 0.56 -9.31
N CYS A 91 2.27 1.14 -9.01
CA CYS A 91 2.16 2.58 -8.76
C CYS A 91 2.99 3.02 -7.54
N LEU A 92 2.92 2.27 -6.47
CA LEU A 92 3.69 2.55 -5.25
C LEU A 92 5.19 2.42 -5.49
N SER A 93 5.61 1.36 -6.16
CA SER A 93 7.03 1.13 -6.45
C SER A 93 7.62 2.22 -7.33
N ALA A 94 6.84 2.74 -8.27
CA ALA A 94 7.27 3.84 -9.14
C ALA A 94 7.48 5.15 -8.37
N ARG A 95 6.71 5.37 -7.30
CA ARG A 95 6.76 6.60 -6.49
C ARG A 95 7.68 6.48 -5.27
N ALA A 96 7.96 5.26 -4.82
CA ALA A 96 8.69 5.02 -3.58
C ALA A 96 10.16 5.44 -3.69
N ASP A 97 10.66 6.01 -2.62
CA ASP A 97 12.09 6.30 -2.45
C ASP A 97 12.87 5.04 -2.11
N LEU A 98 12.21 4.06 -1.52
CA LEU A 98 12.80 2.79 -1.10
C LEU A 98 11.76 1.66 -1.22
N VAL A 99 12.14 0.59 -1.91
CA VAL A 99 11.32 -0.62 -2.01
C VAL A 99 12.13 -1.79 -1.46
N VAL A 100 11.60 -2.42 -0.41
CA VAL A 100 12.25 -3.53 0.29
C VAL A 100 11.30 -4.71 0.38
N GLU A 101 11.80 -5.88 0.10
CA GLU A 101 11.12 -7.15 0.37
C GLU A 101 11.74 -7.77 1.62
N LEU A 102 10.89 -8.31 2.50
CA LEU A 102 11.34 -9.08 3.64
C LEU A 102 11.13 -10.56 3.35
N CYS A 103 12.21 -11.30 3.26
CA CYS A 103 12.18 -12.74 3.05
C CYS A 103 12.75 -13.41 4.31
N CYS A 104 11.88 -14.08 5.07
CA CYS A 104 12.25 -14.69 6.36
C CYS A 104 12.96 -13.70 7.29
N GLY A 105 12.51 -12.45 7.33
CA GLY A 105 13.12 -11.39 8.12
C GLY A 105 14.37 -10.76 7.52
N ILE A 106 14.83 -11.24 6.36
CA ILE A 106 16.02 -10.71 5.69
C ILE A 106 15.56 -9.66 4.65
N PRO A 107 16.03 -8.41 4.75
CA PRO A 107 15.65 -7.38 3.80
C PRO A 107 16.38 -7.53 2.47
N ILE A 108 15.62 -7.42 1.38
CA ILE A 108 16.12 -7.41 0.02
C ILE A 108 15.72 -6.06 -0.58
N VAL A 109 16.70 -5.21 -0.89
CA VAL A 109 16.45 -3.89 -1.46
C VAL A 109 16.29 -4.02 -2.96
N HIS A 110 15.10 -3.72 -3.46
CA HIS A 110 14.80 -3.76 -4.90
C HIS A 110 15.05 -2.43 -5.59
N ARG A 111 14.82 -1.32 -4.88
CA ARG A 111 14.94 0.01 -5.44
C ARG A 111 15.22 1.04 -4.35
N HIS A 112 16.09 2.00 -4.64
CA HIS A 112 16.28 3.18 -3.81
C HIS A 112 16.75 4.36 -4.65
N ASN A 113 16.39 5.56 -4.21
CA ASN A 113 16.99 6.82 -4.66
C ASN A 113 17.86 7.38 -3.53
N ASP A 114 18.29 8.65 -3.65
CA ASP A 114 19.14 9.27 -2.62
C ASP A 114 18.44 9.36 -1.26
N VAL A 115 17.14 9.65 -1.24
CA VAL A 115 16.34 9.67 -0.01
C VAL A 115 16.26 8.27 0.61
N GLY A 116 15.99 7.26 -0.20
CA GLY A 116 15.94 5.86 0.24
C GLY A 116 17.29 5.39 0.76
N ARG A 117 18.38 5.79 0.12
CA ARG A 117 19.74 5.47 0.59
C ARG A 117 19.99 6.05 1.98
N ALA A 118 19.58 7.29 2.22
CA ALA A 118 19.72 7.93 3.54
C ALA A 118 18.96 7.15 4.62
N TRP A 119 17.77 6.64 4.31
CA TRP A 119 17.01 5.76 5.20
C TRP A 119 17.76 4.46 5.51
N LEU A 120 18.32 3.81 4.47
CA LEU A 120 19.09 2.58 4.64
C LEU A 120 20.31 2.78 5.54
N GLU A 121 21.02 3.88 5.39
CA GLU A 121 22.19 4.22 6.21
C GLU A 121 21.81 4.40 7.68
N LYS A 122 20.64 4.96 7.97
CA LYS A 122 20.14 5.12 9.33
C LYS A 122 19.73 3.80 9.98
N MET A 123 19.32 2.82 9.17
CA MET A 123 18.89 1.50 9.66
C MET A 123 20.04 0.52 9.83
N ALA A 124 21.20 0.82 9.30
CA ALA A 124 22.38 -0.03 9.38
C ALA A 124 23.05 0.00 10.78
#